data_fc351601ba9ede4ecef524308bca7ec4
#
_entry.id   fc351601ba9ede4ecef524308bca7ec4
#
_cell.length_a   1.000
_cell.length_b   1.000
_cell.length_c   1.000
_cell.angle_alpha   90.00
_cell.angle_beta   90.00
_cell.angle_gamma   90.00
#
_symmetry.space_group_name_H-M   'P 1'
#
loop_
_entity.id
_entity.type
_entity.pdbx_description
1 polymer ?
#
loop_
_entity_poly.entity_id
_entity_poly.type
_entity_poly.pdbx_seq_one_letter_code
_entity_poly.pdbx_strand_id
1 'polypeptide(L)'
;MWQQLAFEVAARPAARPWWVSAMVGDVRHPSMLWTDEALVRAAAGGSSDAFSRIVERHQQGLRGFLRRACRDWALADDLAQETFLVAWEQIDRLKSGSSLRAWLCGIGYRKFLTTLRSDRRARLREAQFDEANFKSTSSGQEDRMALDNAMSLLPPEQRACVALCLAAEFSHAEASEALGMALGTVKSHVLRGRQALLASLGVSDDQS
;
A
#
# COMPACT_ATOMS: atom_id res chain seq x y z
N MET A 1 5.55 11.47 17.32
CA MET A 1 5.77 11.49 15.87
C MET A 1 4.50 11.82 15.07
N TRP A 2 3.30 11.48 15.55
CA TRP A 2 2.01 11.84 14.93
C TRP A 2 1.62 13.33 15.05
N GLN A 3 2.19 14.06 15.98
CA GLN A 3 1.85 15.47 16.25
C GLN A 3 2.50 16.48 15.28
N GLN A 4 3.59 16.15 14.62
CA GLN A 4 4.28 17.06 13.70
C GLN A 4 3.70 17.10 12.29
N LEU A 5 3.10 16.01 11.81
CA LEU A 5 2.44 15.96 10.48
C LEU A 5 1.11 16.74 10.42
N ALA A 6 0.55 17.06 11.56
CA ALA A 6 -0.71 17.80 11.68
C ALA A 6 -0.57 19.30 11.32
N PHE A 7 0.63 19.84 11.34
CA PHE A 7 0.84 21.29 11.16
C PHE A 7 0.93 21.73 9.70
N GLU A 8 1.31 20.86 8.79
CA GLU A 8 1.47 21.19 7.36
C GLU A 8 0.18 21.11 6.53
N VAL A 9 -0.84 20.40 7.01
CA VAL A 9 -2.13 20.24 6.30
C VAL A 9 -3.09 21.42 6.55
N ALA A 10 -2.75 22.34 7.44
CA ALA A 10 -3.64 23.41 7.94
C ALA A 10 -3.83 24.62 6.99
N ALA A 11 -3.32 24.59 5.75
CA ALA A 11 -3.36 25.73 4.85
C ALA A 11 -4.64 25.82 3.96
N ARG A 12 -5.68 25.01 4.20
CA ARG A 12 -7.00 25.24 3.60
C ARG A 12 -7.95 25.88 4.63
N PRO A 13 -8.59 26.99 4.30
CA PRO A 13 -9.43 27.70 5.28
C PRO A 13 -10.67 26.88 5.64
N ALA A 14 -10.94 26.81 6.95
CA ALA A 14 -12.20 26.49 7.60
C ALA A 14 -12.59 25.00 7.83
N ALA A 15 -11.68 24.04 7.86
CA ALA A 15 -12.03 22.74 8.46
C ALA A 15 -11.05 22.37 9.58
N ARG A 16 -11.57 22.02 10.76
CA ARG A 16 -10.74 21.48 11.85
C ARG A 16 -9.97 20.27 11.34
N PRO A 17 -8.67 20.12 11.67
CA PRO A 17 -7.90 18.95 11.26
C PRO A 17 -8.59 17.68 11.75
N TRP A 18 -8.78 16.70 10.88
CA TRP A 18 -9.51 15.44 11.11
C TRP A 18 -9.01 14.66 12.33
N TRP A 19 -7.73 14.80 12.68
CA TRP A 19 -7.13 14.15 13.84
C TRP A 19 -7.62 14.73 15.18
N VAL A 20 -8.12 15.96 15.22
CA VAL A 20 -8.72 16.56 16.43
C VAL A 20 -10.06 15.89 16.73
N SER A 21 -10.85 15.54 15.71
CA SER A 21 -12.10 14.82 15.88
C SER A 21 -11.90 13.36 16.29
N ALA A 22 -10.80 12.73 15.87
CA ALA A 22 -10.46 11.36 16.25
C ALA A 22 -9.99 11.23 17.72
N MET A 23 -9.54 12.31 18.35
CA MET A 23 -9.14 12.33 19.76
C MET A 23 -10.27 12.66 20.73
N VAL A 24 -11.33 13.30 20.25
CA VAL A 24 -12.52 13.62 21.06
C VAL A 24 -13.59 12.60 20.67
N GLY A 25 -13.58 11.45 21.31
CA GLY A 25 -14.48 10.33 21.06
C GLY A 25 -15.95 10.69 21.30
N ASP A 26 -16.56 11.39 20.37
CA ASP A 26 -17.99 11.55 20.31
C ASP A 26 -18.42 11.80 18.86
N VAL A 27 -18.83 10.74 18.17
CA VAL A 27 -19.95 10.81 17.23
C VAL A 27 -20.53 9.41 17.05
N ARG A 28 -21.58 9.11 17.77
CA ARG A 28 -22.58 8.10 17.37
C ARG A 28 -23.31 8.64 16.15
N HIS A 29 -22.77 8.43 14.97
CA HIS A 29 -23.57 8.51 13.75
C HIS A 29 -24.07 7.12 13.40
N PRO A 30 -25.36 6.98 13.03
CA PRO A 30 -25.89 5.73 12.55
C PRO A 30 -25.03 5.26 11.38
N SER A 31 -24.66 4.00 11.39
CA SER A 31 -23.87 3.33 10.37
C SER A 31 -24.66 3.28 9.04
N MET A 32 -24.84 4.41 8.39
CA MET A 32 -25.08 4.44 6.96
C MET A 32 -23.80 3.84 6.35
N LEU A 33 -23.94 2.69 5.73
CA LEU A 33 -22.92 2.02 4.92
C LEU A 33 -22.65 2.93 3.70
N TRP A 34 -21.86 3.99 3.92
CA TRP A 34 -21.44 4.85 2.84
C TRP A 34 -20.57 4.02 1.91
N THR A 35 -20.96 3.95 0.65
CA THR A 35 -20.13 3.33 -0.38
C THR A 35 -18.84 4.14 -0.55
N ASP A 36 -17.77 3.50 -1.06
CA ASP A 36 -16.52 4.22 -1.36
C ASP A 36 -16.76 5.41 -2.30
N GLU A 37 -17.67 5.28 -3.26
CA GLU A 37 -18.04 6.38 -4.16
C GLU A 37 -18.66 7.57 -3.42
N ALA A 38 -19.54 7.30 -2.44
CA ALA A 38 -20.14 8.36 -1.63
C ALA A 38 -19.10 9.07 -0.76
N LEU A 39 -18.18 8.30 -0.17
CA LEU A 39 -17.07 8.84 0.62
C LEU A 39 -16.12 9.67 -0.24
N VAL A 40 -15.74 9.17 -1.42
CA VAL A 40 -14.90 9.90 -2.38
C VAL A 40 -15.54 11.21 -2.79
N ARG A 41 -16.83 11.20 -3.15
CA ARG A 41 -17.55 12.42 -3.54
C ARG A 41 -17.59 13.44 -2.42
N ALA A 42 -17.88 13.03 -1.20
CA ALA A 42 -17.90 13.92 -0.04
C ALA A 42 -16.50 14.47 0.29
N ALA A 43 -15.47 13.61 0.25
CA ALA A 43 -14.08 14.02 0.47
C ALA A 43 -13.58 14.97 -0.61
N ALA A 44 -13.93 14.76 -1.88
CA ALA A 44 -13.63 15.68 -2.99
C ALA A 44 -14.31 17.04 -2.78
N GLY A 45 -15.47 17.07 -2.11
CA GLY A 45 -16.13 18.29 -1.64
C GLY A 45 -15.50 18.94 -0.39
N GLY A 46 -14.40 18.39 0.12
CA GLY A 46 -13.66 18.93 1.27
C GLY A 46 -14.07 18.36 2.63
N SER A 47 -14.88 17.28 2.68
CA SER A 47 -15.27 16.63 3.94
C SER A 47 -14.12 15.82 4.52
N SER A 48 -13.49 16.31 5.58
CA SER A 48 -12.46 15.61 6.34
C SER A 48 -13.00 14.34 7.03
N ASP A 49 -14.26 14.36 7.46
CA ASP A 49 -14.89 13.20 8.11
C ASP A 49 -15.08 12.05 7.12
N ALA A 50 -15.48 12.35 5.87
CA ALA A 50 -15.58 11.34 4.82
C ALA A 50 -14.20 10.74 4.50
N PHE A 51 -13.16 11.56 4.45
CA PHE A 51 -11.80 11.07 4.23
C PHE A 51 -11.27 10.25 5.40
N SER A 52 -11.56 10.62 6.63
CA SER A 52 -11.22 9.82 7.82
C SER A 52 -11.79 8.41 7.72
N ARG A 53 -13.04 8.27 7.27
CA ARG A 53 -13.66 6.95 7.03
C ARG A 53 -12.98 6.18 5.90
N ILE A 54 -12.52 6.85 4.85
CA ILE A 54 -11.69 6.23 3.80
C ILE A 54 -10.42 5.65 4.41
N VAL A 55 -9.71 6.44 5.24
CA VAL A 55 -8.49 5.99 5.93
C VAL A 55 -8.78 4.79 6.82
N GLU A 56 -9.79 4.87 7.69
CA GLU A 56 -10.19 3.78 8.59
C GLU A 56 -10.47 2.47 7.83
N ARG A 57 -11.19 2.56 6.71
CA ARG A 57 -11.57 1.40 5.89
C ARG A 57 -10.40 0.78 5.14
N HIS A 58 -9.51 1.59 4.60
CA HIS A 58 -8.49 1.13 3.65
C HIS A 58 -7.08 1.02 4.24
N GLN A 59 -6.77 1.62 5.41
CA GLN A 59 -5.42 1.65 5.98
C GLN A 59 -4.82 0.26 6.21
N GLN A 60 -5.62 -0.69 6.70
CA GLN A 60 -5.13 -2.03 7.01
C GLN A 60 -4.77 -2.81 5.74
N GLY A 61 -5.60 -2.72 4.70
CA GLY A 61 -5.34 -3.34 3.40
C GLY A 61 -4.12 -2.74 2.71
N LEU A 62 -4.02 -1.41 2.70
CA LEU A 62 -2.89 -0.70 2.11
C LEU A 62 -1.57 -1.04 2.82
N ARG A 63 -1.54 -0.99 4.17
CA ARG A 63 -0.35 -1.39 4.94
C ARG A 63 0.03 -2.84 4.69
N GLY A 64 -0.96 -3.75 4.67
CA GLY A 64 -0.73 -5.16 4.38
C GLY A 64 -0.09 -5.39 3.01
N PHE A 65 -0.54 -4.67 1.99
CA PHE A 65 0.07 -4.69 0.67
C PHE A 65 1.51 -4.15 0.69
N LEU A 66 1.71 -2.95 1.25
CA LEU A 66 3.03 -2.30 1.28
C LEU A 66 4.05 -3.11 2.08
N ARG A 67 3.67 -3.68 3.23
CA ARG A 67 4.56 -4.55 4.03
C ARG A 67 5.06 -5.75 3.23
N ARG A 68 4.19 -6.38 2.44
CA ARG A 68 4.60 -7.49 1.55
C ARG A 68 5.45 -7.01 0.38
N ALA A 69 5.15 -5.85 -0.18
CA ALA A 69 5.91 -5.29 -1.31
C ALA A 69 7.30 -4.80 -0.88
N CYS A 70 7.40 -4.05 0.22
CA CYS A 70 8.64 -3.43 0.71
C CYS A 70 9.50 -4.40 1.52
N ARG A 71 8.88 -5.32 2.28
CA ARG A 71 9.53 -6.18 3.28
C ARG A 71 10.20 -5.42 4.44
N ASP A 72 9.89 -4.17 4.57
CA ASP A 72 10.29 -3.29 5.66
C ASP A 72 9.03 -2.69 6.27
N TRP A 73 8.80 -2.95 7.55
CA TRP A 73 7.58 -2.56 8.26
C TRP A 73 7.54 -1.05 8.49
N ALA A 74 8.68 -0.46 8.84
CA ALA A 74 8.78 0.98 9.09
C ALA A 74 8.56 1.75 7.77
N LEU A 75 9.27 1.36 6.71
CA LEU A 75 9.07 1.93 5.38
C LEU A 75 7.63 1.76 4.88
N ALA A 76 7.01 0.60 5.08
CA ALA A 76 5.64 0.36 4.65
C ALA A 76 4.64 1.26 5.38
N ASP A 77 4.84 1.50 6.68
CA ASP A 77 3.99 2.38 7.47
C ASP A 77 4.18 3.85 7.05
N ASP A 78 5.40 4.28 6.78
CA ASP A 78 5.68 5.63 6.25
C ASP A 78 5.06 5.83 4.86
N LEU A 79 5.24 4.87 3.95
CA LEU A 79 4.64 4.91 2.62
C LEU A 79 3.10 4.91 2.66
N ALA A 80 2.49 4.20 3.61
CA ALA A 80 1.04 4.21 3.79
C ALA A 80 0.55 5.59 4.24
N GLN A 81 1.24 6.24 5.18
CA GLN A 81 0.92 7.60 5.60
C GLN A 81 1.04 8.60 4.45
N GLU A 82 2.17 8.58 3.75
CA GLU A 82 2.38 9.43 2.59
C GLU A 82 1.35 9.18 1.48
N THR A 83 0.90 7.93 1.32
CA THR A 83 -0.15 7.58 0.35
C THR A 83 -1.45 8.30 0.67
N PHE A 84 -1.88 8.30 1.95
CA PHE A 84 -3.10 9.00 2.34
C PHE A 84 -2.97 10.52 2.26
N LEU A 85 -1.80 11.10 2.50
CA LEU A 85 -1.58 12.54 2.28
C LEU A 85 -1.77 12.89 0.80
N VAL A 86 -1.14 12.17 -0.11
CA VAL A 86 -1.31 12.36 -1.56
C VAL A 86 -2.75 12.07 -1.99
N ALA A 87 -3.38 11.05 -1.42
CA ALA A 87 -4.76 10.73 -1.72
C ALA A 87 -5.71 11.86 -1.32
N TRP A 88 -5.52 12.50 -0.16
CA TRP A 88 -6.28 13.68 0.24
C TRP A 88 -6.15 14.84 -0.75
N GLU A 89 -4.93 15.10 -1.21
CA GLU A 89 -4.66 16.18 -2.17
C GLU A 89 -5.23 15.92 -3.57
N GLN A 90 -5.42 14.65 -3.93
CA GLN A 90 -5.75 14.24 -5.30
C GLN A 90 -7.06 13.45 -5.41
N ILE A 91 -7.88 13.41 -4.36
CA ILE A 91 -9.12 12.63 -4.32
C ILE A 91 -10.13 13.08 -5.40
N ASP A 92 -10.10 14.34 -5.77
CA ASP A 92 -10.88 14.94 -6.85
C ASP A 92 -10.52 14.41 -8.24
N ARG A 93 -9.32 13.84 -8.40
CA ARG A 93 -8.83 13.25 -9.66
C ARG A 93 -9.21 11.80 -9.83
N LEU A 94 -9.76 11.16 -8.80
CA LEU A 94 -10.22 9.79 -8.91
C LEU A 94 -11.41 9.71 -9.86
N LYS A 95 -11.25 8.98 -10.96
CA LYS A 95 -12.31 8.82 -11.96
C LYS A 95 -13.50 8.07 -11.37
N SER A 96 -14.70 8.51 -11.69
CA SER A 96 -15.93 7.80 -11.34
C SER A 96 -15.87 6.36 -11.85
N GLY A 97 -16.26 5.40 -11.00
CA GLY A 97 -16.24 3.97 -11.32
C GLY A 97 -14.87 3.27 -11.14
N SER A 98 -13.79 4.01 -10.86
CA SER A 98 -12.50 3.40 -10.52
C SER A 98 -12.49 2.86 -9.09
N SER A 99 -11.80 1.75 -8.87
CA SER A 99 -11.62 1.18 -7.54
C SER A 99 -10.75 2.09 -6.67
N LEU A 100 -11.33 2.67 -5.60
CA LEU A 100 -10.59 3.48 -4.62
C LEU A 100 -9.41 2.68 -4.02
N ARG A 101 -9.64 1.40 -3.73
CA ARG A 101 -8.61 0.50 -3.20
C ARG A 101 -7.44 0.34 -4.17
N ALA A 102 -7.73 0.12 -5.46
CA ALA A 102 -6.70 -0.01 -6.49
C ALA A 102 -5.92 1.30 -6.67
N TRP A 103 -6.61 2.42 -6.65
CA TRP A 103 -5.99 3.74 -6.77
C TRP A 103 -5.05 4.05 -5.59
N LEU A 104 -5.46 3.76 -4.34
CA LEU A 104 -4.60 3.91 -3.17
C LEU A 104 -3.36 3.01 -3.24
N CYS A 105 -3.53 1.74 -3.61
CA CYS A 105 -2.39 0.84 -3.81
C CYS A 105 -1.46 1.32 -4.92
N GLY A 106 -2.01 1.93 -5.98
CA GLY A 106 -1.24 2.52 -7.06
C GLY A 106 -0.39 3.73 -6.62
N ILE A 107 -0.92 4.59 -5.77
CA ILE A 107 -0.15 5.70 -5.18
C ILE A 107 1.00 5.12 -4.33
N GLY A 108 0.70 4.21 -3.41
CA GLY A 108 1.69 3.59 -2.53
C GLY A 108 2.79 2.86 -3.30
N TYR A 109 2.42 2.12 -4.35
CA TYR A 109 3.39 1.42 -5.18
C TYR A 109 4.33 2.38 -5.93
N ARG A 110 3.82 3.46 -6.50
CA ARG A 110 4.68 4.47 -7.16
C ARG A 110 5.66 5.12 -6.18
N LYS A 111 5.23 5.41 -4.96
CA LYS A 111 6.12 5.89 -3.90
C LYS A 111 7.19 4.87 -3.55
N PHE A 112 6.82 3.61 -3.37
CA PHE A 112 7.76 2.51 -3.14
C PHE A 112 8.80 2.40 -4.26
N LEU A 113 8.40 2.45 -5.53
CA LEU A 113 9.34 2.43 -6.65
C LEU A 113 10.30 3.63 -6.65
N THR A 114 9.84 4.80 -6.21
CA THR A 114 10.68 5.99 -6.09
C THR A 114 11.74 5.80 -5.02
N THR A 115 11.36 5.27 -3.86
CA THR A 115 12.30 4.94 -2.77
C THR A 115 13.33 3.91 -3.24
N LEU A 116 12.91 2.81 -3.88
CA LEU A 116 13.83 1.81 -4.43
C LEU A 116 14.86 2.40 -5.41
N ARG A 117 14.41 3.33 -6.27
CA ARG A 117 15.32 3.99 -7.22
C ARG A 117 16.31 4.91 -6.52
N SER A 118 15.85 5.62 -5.47
CA SER A 118 16.70 6.47 -4.64
C SER A 118 17.77 5.66 -3.93
N ASP A 119 17.37 4.57 -3.25
CA ASP A 119 18.28 3.70 -2.51
C ASP A 119 19.30 3.04 -3.43
N ARG A 120 18.86 2.60 -4.62
CA ARG A 120 19.78 2.05 -5.62
C ARG A 120 20.82 3.09 -6.08
N ARG A 121 20.40 4.35 -6.28
CA ARG A 121 21.32 5.43 -6.66
C ARG A 121 22.28 5.78 -5.51
N ALA A 122 21.80 5.78 -4.26
CA ALA A 122 22.63 5.98 -3.08
C ALA A 122 23.70 4.90 -2.98
N ARG A 123 23.28 3.62 -3.05
CA ARG A 123 24.23 2.48 -3.04
C ARG A 123 25.22 2.49 -4.18
N LEU A 124 24.83 2.86 -5.40
CA LEU A 124 25.78 2.99 -6.52
C LEU A 124 26.81 4.11 -6.29
N ARG A 125 26.46 5.14 -5.53
CA ARG A 125 27.42 6.19 -5.11
C ARG A 125 28.28 5.71 -3.94
N GLU A 126 27.73 4.93 -3.01
CA GLU A 126 28.41 4.37 -1.86
C GLU A 126 29.20 3.11 -2.20
N ALA A 127 28.83 2.33 -3.22
CA ALA A 127 29.57 1.16 -3.68
C ALA A 127 30.94 1.49 -4.32
N GLN A 128 31.29 2.76 -4.40
CA GLN A 128 32.71 3.17 -4.48
C GLN A 128 33.41 3.08 -3.10
N PHE A 129 32.68 2.81 -2.01
CA PHE A 129 33.15 2.63 -0.64
C PHE A 129 32.22 1.63 0.08
N ASP A 130 32.61 0.34 0.13
CA ASP A 130 32.09 -0.74 0.97
C ASP A 130 30.74 -1.42 0.63
N GLU A 131 30.83 -2.77 0.56
CA GLU A 131 29.73 -3.71 0.62
C GLU A 131 29.13 -3.74 2.04
N ALA A 132 27.89 -3.36 2.23
CA ALA A 132 27.15 -3.57 3.48
C ALA A 132 25.67 -3.89 3.29
N ASN A 133 25.38 -5.17 3.42
CA ASN A 133 24.38 -5.83 4.30
C ASN A 133 22.96 -5.24 4.43
N PHE A 134 22.04 -5.84 3.68
CA PHE A 134 20.60 -5.67 3.86
C PHE A 134 20.11 -6.56 5.01
N LYS A 135 19.87 -6.02 6.21
CA LYS A 135 19.24 -6.73 7.32
C LYS A 135 17.73 -6.52 7.28
N SER A 136 17.00 -7.58 6.98
CA SER A 136 15.57 -7.66 7.28
C SER A 136 15.39 -8.11 8.73
N THR A 137 14.76 -7.26 9.55
CA THR A 137 14.35 -7.61 10.90
C THR A 137 12.89 -8.06 10.85
N SER A 138 12.62 -9.33 11.05
CA SER A 138 11.27 -9.81 11.36
C SER A 138 11.34 -10.89 12.44
N SER A 139 10.66 -10.65 13.52
CA SER A 139 10.36 -11.63 14.55
C SER A 139 8.89 -12.02 14.46
N GLY A 140 8.59 -13.27 14.26
CA GLY A 140 7.23 -13.76 14.36
C GLY A 140 6.94 -15.03 13.58
N GLN A 141 6.77 -16.15 14.26
CA GLN A 141 6.23 -17.45 13.87
C GLN A 141 6.75 -18.09 12.57
N GLU A 142 7.19 -19.33 12.67
CA GLU A 142 7.92 -20.09 11.64
C GLU A 142 7.24 -20.08 10.26
N ASP A 143 5.92 -20.24 10.18
CA ASP A 143 5.20 -20.23 8.89
C ASP A 143 5.16 -18.85 8.22
N ARG A 144 5.06 -17.78 9.02
CA ARG A 144 5.17 -16.41 8.50
C ARG A 144 6.58 -16.13 8.02
N MET A 145 7.59 -16.62 8.73
CA MET A 145 8.98 -16.46 8.32
C MET A 145 9.27 -17.21 7.01
N ALA A 146 8.70 -18.41 6.83
CA ALA A 146 8.84 -19.17 5.59
C ALA A 146 8.25 -18.43 4.39
N LEU A 147 7.02 -17.88 4.54
CA LEU A 147 6.39 -17.08 3.49
C LEU A 147 7.14 -15.77 3.22
N ASP A 148 7.57 -15.07 4.27
CA ASP A 148 8.33 -13.81 4.14
C ASP A 148 9.69 -14.07 3.47
N ASN A 149 10.34 -15.20 3.76
CA ASN A 149 11.55 -15.63 3.10
C ASN A 149 11.29 -15.95 1.63
N ALA A 150 10.25 -16.73 1.33
CA ALA A 150 9.86 -17.05 -0.03
C ALA A 150 9.54 -15.78 -0.85
N MET A 151 8.78 -14.84 -0.28
CA MET A 151 8.50 -13.54 -0.88
C MET A 151 9.77 -12.71 -1.12
N SER A 152 10.81 -12.92 -0.31
CA SER A 152 12.07 -12.21 -0.45
C SER A 152 12.83 -12.54 -1.75
N LEU A 153 12.66 -13.73 -2.22
CA LEU A 153 13.31 -14.22 -3.45
C LEU A 153 12.69 -13.64 -4.72
N LEU A 154 11.48 -13.07 -4.60
CA LEU A 154 10.78 -12.50 -5.75
C LEU A 154 11.31 -11.09 -6.10
N PRO A 155 11.49 -10.78 -7.40
CA PRO A 155 11.70 -9.41 -7.85
C PRO A 155 10.59 -8.47 -7.35
N PRO A 156 10.88 -7.18 -7.09
CA PRO A 156 9.90 -6.24 -6.52
C PRO A 156 8.57 -6.16 -7.27
N GLU A 157 8.61 -6.14 -8.60
CA GLU A 157 7.42 -6.09 -9.46
C GLU A 157 6.58 -7.38 -9.34
N GLN A 158 7.23 -8.52 -9.35
CA GLN A 158 6.58 -9.82 -9.20
C GLN A 158 5.97 -9.97 -7.81
N ARG A 159 6.68 -9.54 -6.78
CA ARG A 159 6.23 -9.52 -5.40
C ARG A 159 5.01 -8.62 -5.20
N ALA A 160 4.99 -7.43 -5.83
CA ALA A 160 3.84 -6.54 -5.79
C ALA A 160 2.59 -7.17 -6.45
N CYS A 161 2.75 -7.82 -7.63
CA CYS A 161 1.67 -8.54 -8.30
C CYS A 161 1.09 -9.66 -7.42
N VAL A 162 1.97 -10.47 -6.82
CA VAL A 162 1.59 -11.56 -5.91
C VAL A 162 0.88 -11.00 -4.67
N ALA A 163 1.40 -9.94 -4.06
CA ALA A 163 0.81 -9.32 -2.88
C ALA A 163 -0.60 -8.78 -3.13
N LEU A 164 -0.84 -8.19 -4.31
CA LEU A 164 -2.19 -7.72 -4.68
C LEU A 164 -3.13 -8.87 -5.01
N CYS A 165 -2.72 -9.79 -5.88
CA CYS A 165 -3.64 -10.80 -6.41
C CYS A 165 -3.89 -11.96 -5.45
N LEU A 166 -2.86 -12.44 -4.73
CA LEU A 166 -3.00 -13.62 -3.86
C LEU A 166 -3.29 -13.27 -2.39
N ALA A 167 -2.83 -12.11 -1.91
CA ALA A 167 -3.02 -11.75 -0.50
C ALA A 167 -4.05 -10.65 -0.27
N ALA A 168 -4.29 -9.78 -1.25
CA ALA A 168 -5.28 -8.70 -1.16
C ALA A 168 -6.49 -8.92 -2.08
N GLU A 169 -6.61 -10.09 -2.73
CA GLU A 169 -7.76 -10.54 -3.52
C GLU A 169 -8.14 -9.57 -4.66
N PHE A 170 -7.13 -8.93 -5.26
CA PHE A 170 -7.35 -8.13 -6.46
C PHE A 170 -7.49 -9.04 -7.67
N SER A 171 -8.40 -8.72 -8.56
CA SER A 171 -8.38 -9.28 -9.91
C SER A 171 -7.11 -8.84 -10.65
N HIS A 172 -6.68 -9.61 -11.65
CA HIS A 172 -5.54 -9.21 -12.48
C HIS A 172 -5.75 -7.86 -13.17
N ALA A 173 -7.00 -7.49 -13.49
CA ALA A 173 -7.34 -6.21 -14.10
C ALA A 173 -7.14 -5.06 -13.11
N GLU A 174 -7.65 -5.18 -11.88
CA GLU A 174 -7.44 -4.19 -10.82
C GLU A 174 -5.95 -4.04 -10.46
N ALA A 175 -5.21 -5.14 -10.37
CA ALA A 175 -3.77 -5.12 -10.15
C ALA A 175 -3.01 -4.45 -11.31
N SER A 176 -3.44 -4.67 -12.55
CA SER A 176 -2.91 -4.01 -13.76
C SER A 176 -3.10 -2.49 -13.68
N GLU A 177 -4.28 -2.04 -13.30
CA GLU A 177 -4.58 -0.61 -13.11
C GLU A 177 -3.76 -0.02 -11.95
N ALA A 178 -3.74 -0.68 -10.80
CA ALA A 178 -3.02 -0.23 -9.60
C ALA A 178 -1.52 -0.10 -9.85
N LEU A 179 -0.90 -1.11 -10.47
CA LEU A 179 0.56 -1.15 -10.68
C LEU A 179 1.01 -0.41 -11.95
N GLY A 180 0.07 -0.02 -12.82
CA GLY A 180 0.39 0.58 -14.12
C GLY A 180 1.11 -0.39 -15.07
N MET A 181 0.82 -1.69 -14.97
CA MET A 181 1.42 -2.75 -15.78
C MET A 181 0.42 -3.31 -16.77
N ALA A 182 0.89 -3.81 -17.92
CA ALA A 182 0.02 -4.54 -18.85
C ALA A 182 -0.58 -5.78 -18.20
N LEU A 183 -1.87 -6.09 -18.48
CA LEU A 183 -2.58 -7.24 -17.91
C LEU A 183 -1.83 -8.57 -18.11
N GLY A 184 -1.24 -8.78 -19.29
CA GLY A 184 -0.42 -9.96 -19.58
C GLY A 184 0.82 -10.07 -18.71
N THR A 185 1.44 -8.92 -18.40
CA THR A 185 2.60 -8.84 -17.48
C THR A 185 2.20 -9.22 -16.07
N VAL A 186 1.08 -8.70 -15.56
CA VAL A 186 0.55 -9.05 -14.23
C VAL A 186 0.28 -10.55 -14.15
N LYS A 187 -0.45 -11.13 -15.13
CA LYS A 187 -0.72 -12.57 -15.17
C LYS A 187 0.56 -13.40 -15.13
N SER A 188 1.56 -13.01 -15.92
CA SER A 188 2.85 -13.71 -15.96
C SER A 188 3.63 -13.58 -14.64
N HIS A 189 3.58 -12.42 -13.99
CA HIS A 189 4.22 -12.20 -12.69
C HIS A 189 3.52 -13.00 -11.59
N VAL A 190 2.19 -13.05 -11.55
CA VAL A 190 1.43 -13.83 -10.57
C VAL A 190 1.72 -15.32 -10.75
N LEU A 191 1.68 -15.84 -11.98
CA LEU A 191 1.95 -17.25 -12.25
C LEU A 191 3.36 -17.64 -11.79
N ARG A 192 4.40 -16.92 -12.26
CA ARG A 192 5.80 -17.20 -11.88
C ARG A 192 6.04 -17.01 -10.39
N GLY A 193 5.42 -15.99 -9.78
CA GLY A 193 5.56 -15.74 -8.35
C GLY A 193 4.92 -16.85 -7.53
N ARG A 194 3.71 -17.32 -7.91
CA ARG A 194 3.07 -18.47 -7.26
C ARG A 194 3.95 -19.72 -7.34
N GLN A 195 4.46 -20.03 -8.52
CA GLN A 195 5.35 -21.20 -8.70
C GLN A 195 6.60 -21.11 -7.83
N ALA A 196 7.26 -19.95 -7.79
CA ALA A 196 8.43 -19.73 -6.95
C ALA A 196 8.12 -19.88 -5.45
N LEU A 197 6.96 -19.39 -5.00
CA LEU A 197 6.52 -19.53 -3.62
C LEU A 197 6.26 -21.00 -3.27
N LEU A 198 5.53 -21.75 -4.11
CA LEU A 198 5.25 -23.17 -3.89
C LEU A 198 6.54 -23.99 -3.83
N ALA A 199 7.46 -23.75 -4.77
CA ALA A 199 8.77 -24.42 -4.78
C ALA A 199 9.58 -24.11 -3.51
N SER A 200 9.57 -22.86 -3.04
CA SER A 200 10.29 -22.46 -1.82
C SER A 200 9.67 -23.02 -0.54
N LEU A 201 8.36 -23.24 -0.52
CA LEU A 201 7.63 -23.80 0.62
C LEU A 201 7.57 -25.34 0.60
N GLY A 202 8.15 -25.98 -0.40
CA GLY A 202 8.14 -27.45 -0.53
C GLY A 202 6.75 -28.03 -0.82
N VAL A 203 5.80 -27.20 -1.29
CA VAL A 203 4.45 -27.63 -1.64
C VAL A 203 4.42 -28.00 -3.12
N SER A 204 4.19 -29.28 -3.43
CA SER A 204 3.98 -29.74 -4.80
C SER A 204 2.63 -29.23 -5.31
N ASP A 205 2.59 -28.68 -6.52
CA ASP A 205 1.37 -28.17 -7.19
C ASP A 205 0.57 -29.37 -7.75
N ASP A 206 0.11 -30.25 -6.86
CA ASP A 206 -0.58 -31.50 -7.22
C ASP A 206 -2.10 -31.35 -7.11
N GLN A 207 -2.64 -30.29 -7.72
CA GLN A 207 -4.07 -30.14 -8.01
C GLN A 207 -4.27 -29.45 -9.35
N SER A 208 -4.25 -30.26 -10.41
CA SER A 208 -4.92 -29.98 -11.68
C SER A 208 -6.35 -30.41 -11.63
#